data_3c4a9e5d475338fcda67b9afb1da4359
#
_entry.id   3c4a9e5d475338fcda67b9afb1da4359
#
_cell.length_a   1.000
_cell.length_b   1.000
_cell.length_c   1.000
_cell.angle_alpha   90.00
_cell.angle_beta   90.00
_cell.angle_gamma   90.00
#
_symmetry.space_group_name_H-M   'P 1'
#
loop_
_entity.id
_entity.type
_entity.pdbx_description
1 polymer ?
#
loop_
_entity_poly.entity_id
_entity_poly.type
_entity_poly.pdbx_seq_one_letter_code
_entity_poly.pdbx_strand_id
1 'polypeptide(L)'
;LRSSGRAEKTAGLDTLVTIFMDTDIAANIAAVKQRIAVAAARCGRDPHSVKLMAVTKTVIPPRIAEALAAGITLLGENYVQEAKGKIAVATAPAEWHLIGHLQTNKAKYAVHLFHCIHSVDRWELAAELDRRAKLANHHLNILIEVNVSGEKTKSGVPGADATALVQRI
;
A
#
# COMPACT_ATOMS: atom_id res chain seq x y z
N LEU A 1 -17.86 -1.72 55.00
CA LEU A 1 -16.99 -0.67 54.48
C LEU A 1 -15.86 -1.28 53.63
N ARG A 2 -15.83 -0.94 52.35
CA ARG A 2 -14.85 -1.21 51.29
C ARG A 2 -15.29 -2.29 50.29
N SER A 3 -15.76 -1.80 49.16
CA SER A 3 -15.24 -2.15 47.84
C SER A 3 -16.16 -1.60 46.73
N SER A 4 -15.84 -0.45 46.21
CA SER A 4 -16.39 0.03 44.94
C SER A 4 -15.31 0.90 44.29
N GLY A 5 -14.58 0.39 43.30
CA GLY A 5 -13.54 1.18 42.67
C GLY A 5 -12.69 0.45 41.65
N ARG A 6 -13.21 -0.57 40.95
CA ARG A 6 -12.41 -1.25 39.91
C ARG A 6 -13.17 -1.68 38.65
N ALA A 7 -14.41 -1.25 38.46
CA ALA A 7 -15.23 -1.68 37.31
C ALA A 7 -15.39 -0.65 36.18
N GLU A 8 -15.02 0.63 36.38
CA GLU A 8 -15.31 1.67 35.38
C GLU A 8 -14.20 1.95 34.34
N LYS A 9 -13.00 1.37 34.50
CA LYS A 9 -11.88 1.63 33.54
C LYS A 9 -11.82 0.68 32.36
N THR A 10 -12.49 -0.46 32.42
CA THR A 10 -12.50 -1.46 31.32
C THR A 10 -13.58 -1.20 30.27
N ALA A 11 -14.71 -0.62 30.65
CA ALA A 11 -15.82 -0.36 29.73
C ALA A 11 -15.48 0.65 28.60
N GLY A 12 -14.59 1.59 28.87
CA GLY A 12 -14.19 2.61 27.88
C GLY A 12 -13.27 2.11 26.77
N LEU A 13 -12.40 1.14 27.08
CA LEU A 13 -11.50 0.54 26.08
C LEU A 13 -12.25 -0.43 25.17
N ASP A 14 -13.16 -1.23 25.73
CA ASP A 14 -13.96 -2.16 24.93
C ASP A 14 -14.91 -1.44 23.98
N THR A 15 -15.48 -0.31 24.40
CA THR A 15 -16.35 0.53 23.56
C THR A 15 -15.55 1.20 22.41
N LEU A 16 -14.33 1.69 22.66
CA LEU A 16 -13.47 2.26 21.62
C LEU A 16 -12.99 1.19 20.63
N VAL A 17 -12.62 0.00 21.10
CA VAL A 17 -12.25 -1.13 20.23
C VAL A 17 -13.44 -1.54 19.36
N THR A 18 -14.65 -1.59 19.90
CA THR A 18 -15.87 -1.93 19.14
C THR A 18 -16.19 -0.87 18.10
N ILE A 19 -16.01 0.42 18.37
CA ILE A 19 -16.25 1.51 17.39
C ILE A 19 -15.26 1.43 16.21
N PHE A 20 -14.01 1.00 16.43
CA PHE A 20 -13.04 0.81 15.35
C PHE A 20 -13.24 -0.50 14.56
N MET A 21 -13.99 -1.47 15.09
CA MET A 21 -14.27 -2.76 14.45
C MET A 21 -15.57 -2.76 13.60
N ASP A 22 -16.40 -1.74 13.72
CA ASP A 22 -17.75 -1.72 13.10
C ASP A 22 -17.78 -1.07 11.70
N THR A 23 -16.64 -0.88 11.05
CA THR A 23 -16.60 -0.39 9.67
C THR A 23 -16.74 -1.58 8.73
N ASP A 24 -17.89 -1.70 8.05
CA ASP A 24 -18.10 -2.71 7.01
C ASP A 24 -17.17 -2.46 5.80
N ILE A 25 -16.05 -3.18 5.78
CA ILE A 25 -15.05 -3.09 4.72
C ILE A 25 -15.66 -3.50 3.38
N ALA A 26 -16.51 -4.52 3.34
CA ALA A 26 -17.10 -5.01 2.11
C ALA A 26 -18.06 -3.97 1.51
N ALA A 27 -18.91 -3.34 2.35
CA ALA A 27 -19.79 -2.24 1.92
C ALA A 27 -19.00 -1.03 1.41
N ASN A 28 -17.93 -0.65 2.10
CA ASN A 28 -17.07 0.46 1.68
C ASN A 28 -16.38 0.19 0.35
N ILE A 29 -15.84 -1.02 0.14
CA ILE A 29 -15.23 -1.44 -1.12
C ILE A 29 -16.26 -1.41 -2.24
N ALA A 30 -17.47 -1.94 -2.01
CA ALA A 30 -18.56 -1.91 -2.98
C ALA A 30 -18.94 -0.48 -3.38
N ALA A 31 -19.05 0.42 -2.41
CA ALA A 31 -19.35 1.83 -2.65
C ALA A 31 -18.26 2.53 -3.49
N VAL A 32 -16.97 2.26 -3.23
CA VAL A 32 -15.87 2.81 -4.03
C VAL A 32 -15.88 2.23 -5.44
N LYS A 33 -16.07 0.91 -5.61
CA LYS A 33 -16.19 0.27 -6.92
C LYS A 33 -17.35 0.85 -7.73
N GLN A 34 -18.50 1.10 -7.09
CA GLN A 34 -19.63 1.75 -7.72
C GLN A 34 -19.31 3.18 -8.21
N ARG A 35 -18.60 3.97 -7.41
CA ARG A 35 -18.16 5.32 -7.82
C ARG A 35 -17.21 5.27 -8.99
N ILE A 36 -16.29 4.30 -9.04
CA ILE A 36 -15.39 4.05 -10.19
C ILE A 36 -16.23 3.73 -11.43
N ALA A 37 -17.21 2.81 -11.31
CA ALA A 37 -18.05 2.41 -12.43
C ALA A 37 -18.85 3.59 -13.02
N VAL A 38 -19.46 4.41 -12.16
CA VAL A 38 -20.19 5.62 -12.59
C VAL A 38 -19.27 6.61 -13.29
N ALA A 39 -18.07 6.86 -12.74
CA ALA A 39 -17.11 7.79 -13.34
C ALA A 39 -16.58 7.27 -14.69
N ALA A 40 -16.26 5.99 -14.79
CA ALA A 40 -15.81 5.36 -16.03
C ALA A 40 -16.88 5.41 -17.13
N ALA A 41 -18.14 5.11 -16.79
CA ALA A 41 -19.26 5.15 -17.73
C ALA A 41 -19.46 6.56 -18.34
N ARG A 42 -19.23 7.63 -17.58
CA ARG A 42 -19.36 9.02 -18.05
C ARG A 42 -18.39 9.38 -19.18
N CYS A 43 -17.25 8.71 -19.27
CA CYS A 43 -16.24 8.94 -20.31
C CYS A 43 -16.06 7.74 -21.25
N GLY A 44 -17.01 6.79 -21.25
CA GLY A 44 -16.97 5.61 -22.15
C GLY A 44 -15.80 4.66 -21.84
N ARG A 45 -15.24 4.70 -20.62
CA ARG A 45 -14.14 3.84 -20.21
C ARG A 45 -14.67 2.57 -19.54
N ASP A 46 -14.04 1.42 -19.84
CA ASP A 46 -14.31 0.19 -19.10
C ASP A 46 -13.92 0.36 -17.61
N PRO A 47 -14.85 0.20 -16.65
CA PRO A 47 -14.56 0.30 -15.23
C PRO A 47 -13.57 -0.75 -14.75
N HIS A 48 -13.48 -1.93 -15.38
CA HIS A 48 -12.49 -2.97 -15.04
C HIS A 48 -11.05 -2.58 -15.40
N SER A 49 -10.86 -1.56 -16.25
CA SER A 49 -9.54 -0.99 -16.53
C SER A 49 -8.97 -0.17 -15.38
N VAL A 50 -9.79 0.14 -14.35
CA VAL A 50 -9.38 0.89 -13.17
C VAL A 50 -9.14 -0.07 -12.01
N LYS A 51 -7.88 -0.21 -11.60
CA LYS A 51 -7.50 -1.04 -10.46
C LYS A 51 -7.69 -0.28 -9.15
N LEU A 52 -8.38 -0.88 -8.19
CA LEU A 52 -8.53 -0.34 -6.83
C LEU A 52 -7.47 -0.95 -5.93
N MET A 53 -6.59 -0.11 -5.38
CA MET A 53 -5.59 -0.50 -4.38
C MET A 53 -6.09 -0.17 -2.97
N ALA A 54 -6.09 -1.15 -2.07
CA ALA A 54 -6.29 -0.90 -0.66
C ALA A 54 -4.95 -0.59 0.02
N VAL A 55 -4.83 0.61 0.61
CA VAL A 55 -3.66 1.01 1.39
C VAL A 55 -3.79 0.44 2.79
N THR A 56 -2.89 -0.48 3.14
CA THR A 56 -2.98 -1.29 4.35
C THR A 56 -1.92 -0.98 5.40
N LYS A 57 -1.16 0.11 5.24
CA LYS A 57 -0.25 0.58 6.28
C LYS A 57 -0.99 0.74 7.61
N THR A 58 -0.39 0.29 8.71
CA THR A 58 -0.96 0.29 10.08
C THR A 58 -2.24 -0.54 10.28
N VAL A 59 -2.72 -1.24 9.24
CA VAL A 59 -3.91 -2.08 9.31
C VAL A 59 -3.51 -3.48 9.77
N ILE A 60 -4.26 -4.05 10.73
CA ILE A 60 -3.99 -5.39 11.26
C ILE A 60 -4.40 -6.49 10.26
N PRO A 61 -3.73 -7.67 10.27
CA PRO A 61 -3.99 -8.74 9.30
C PRO A 61 -5.46 -9.20 9.19
N PRO A 62 -6.26 -9.32 10.27
CA PRO A 62 -7.67 -9.68 10.14
C PRO A 62 -8.49 -8.73 9.24
N ARG A 63 -8.24 -7.42 9.34
CA ARG A 63 -8.92 -6.41 8.49
C ARG A 63 -8.46 -6.49 7.02
N ILE A 64 -7.21 -6.88 6.79
CA ILE A 64 -6.70 -7.15 5.43
C ILE A 64 -7.40 -8.39 4.86
N ALA A 65 -7.60 -9.44 5.67
CA ALA A 65 -8.33 -10.64 5.26
C ALA A 65 -9.78 -10.33 4.85
N GLU A 66 -10.47 -9.44 5.56
CA GLU A 66 -11.80 -8.96 5.18
C GLU A 66 -11.79 -8.24 3.82
N ALA A 67 -10.79 -7.39 3.56
CA ALA A 67 -10.64 -6.70 2.27
C ALA A 67 -10.37 -7.68 1.12
N LEU A 68 -9.51 -8.69 1.35
CA LEU A 68 -9.24 -9.74 0.37
C LEU A 68 -10.51 -10.56 0.08
N ALA A 69 -11.27 -10.94 1.12
CA ALA A 69 -12.56 -11.63 0.98
C ALA A 69 -13.61 -10.80 0.22
N ALA A 70 -13.55 -9.45 0.32
CA ALA A 70 -14.39 -8.52 -0.44
C ALA A 70 -13.87 -8.26 -1.87
N GLY A 71 -12.88 -9.04 -2.33
CA GLY A 71 -12.38 -9.00 -3.71
C GLY A 71 -11.41 -7.86 -3.99
N ILE A 72 -10.67 -7.40 -3.00
CA ILE A 72 -9.44 -6.63 -3.21
C ILE A 72 -8.33 -7.62 -3.57
N THR A 73 -7.58 -7.31 -4.62
CA THR A 73 -6.43 -8.11 -5.08
C THR A 73 -5.14 -7.32 -5.09
N LEU A 74 -5.20 -6.01 -4.82
CA LEU A 74 -4.07 -5.10 -4.88
C LEU A 74 -3.93 -4.34 -3.55
N LEU A 75 -2.79 -4.50 -2.89
CA LEU A 75 -2.50 -3.94 -1.58
C LEU A 75 -1.30 -3.01 -1.62
N GLY A 76 -1.38 -1.87 -0.92
CA GLY A 76 -0.31 -0.87 -0.85
C GLY A 76 0.25 -0.73 0.57
N GLU A 77 1.57 -0.85 0.70
CA GLU A 77 2.29 -0.71 1.96
C GLU A 77 3.34 0.40 1.91
N ASN A 78 3.59 1.02 3.05
CA ASN A 78 4.61 2.06 3.16
C ASN A 78 5.97 1.52 3.65
N TYR A 79 5.98 0.41 4.39
CA TYR A 79 7.18 -0.06 5.08
C TYR A 79 7.45 -1.54 4.77
N VAL A 80 8.68 -1.82 4.33
CA VAL A 80 9.14 -3.18 3.96
C VAL A 80 8.97 -4.18 5.12
N GLN A 81 9.28 -3.78 6.35
CA GLN A 81 9.19 -4.68 7.51
C GLN A 81 7.75 -5.01 7.88
N GLU A 82 6.86 -4.03 7.82
CA GLU A 82 5.43 -4.22 8.07
C GLU A 82 4.82 -5.15 7.02
N ALA A 83 5.11 -4.87 5.74
CA ALA A 83 4.67 -5.71 4.63
C ALA A 83 5.12 -7.18 4.77
N LYS A 84 6.38 -7.41 5.15
CA LYS A 84 6.91 -8.77 5.34
C LYS A 84 6.08 -9.58 6.33
N GLY A 85 5.70 -8.98 7.46
CA GLY A 85 4.86 -9.65 8.46
C GLY A 85 3.45 -9.95 7.95
N LYS A 86 2.85 -9.04 7.19
CA LYS A 86 1.50 -9.17 6.63
C LYS A 86 1.43 -10.18 5.50
N ILE A 87 2.41 -10.15 4.58
CA ILE A 87 2.50 -11.11 3.47
C ILE A 87 2.60 -12.54 4.00
N ALA A 88 3.37 -12.77 5.07
CA ALA A 88 3.57 -14.10 5.66
C ALA A 88 2.27 -14.71 6.24
N VAL A 89 1.27 -13.89 6.57
CA VAL A 89 0.01 -14.33 7.17
C VAL A 89 -1.20 -14.02 6.28
N ALA A 90 -0.98 -13.59 5.05
CA ALA A 90 -2.05 -13.30 4.10
C ALA A 90 -2.88 -14.56 3.79
N THR A 91 -4.20 -14.43 3.86
CA THR A 91 -5.15 -15.55 3.72
C THR A 91 -5.55 -15.85 2.28
N ALA A 92 -5.20 -14.97 1.34
CA ALA A 92 -5.46 -15.13 -0.09
C ALA A 92 -4.35 -14.46 -0.92
N PRO A 93 -4.16 -14.89 -2.18
CA PRO A 93 -3.22 -14.25 -3.09
C PRO A 93 -3.57 -12.78 -3.33
N ALA A 94 -2.54 -11.92 -3.31
CA ALA A 94 -2.67 -10.49 -3.62
C ALA A 94 -1.38 -9.95 -4.26
N GLU A 95 -1.53 -8.92 -5.07
CA GLU A 95 -0.41 -8.10 -5.54
C GLU A 95 -0.06 -7.08 -4.45
N TRP A 96 1.18 -7.12 -3.96
CA TRP A 96 1.67 -6.20 -2.95
C TRP A 96 2.54 -5.13 -3.61
N HIS A 97 2.21 -3.87 -3.38
CA HIS A 97 2.96 -2.73 -3.89
C HIS A 97 3.58 -1.92 -2.75
N LEU A 98 4.82 -1.51 -2.91
CA LEU A 98 5.43 -0.53 -2.02
C LEU A 98 5.13 0.86 -2.54
N ILE A 99 4.39 1.64 -1.77
CA ILE A 99 4.00 3.01 -2.10
C ILE A 99 4.68 4.07 -1.21
N GLY A 100 5.41 3.65 -0.18
CA GLY A 100 6.20 4.52 0.68
C GLY A 100 7.65 4.63 0.22
N HIS A 101 8.37 5.63 0.73
CA HIS A 101 9.77 5.86 0.39
C HIS A 101 10.64 4.64 0.69
N LEU A 102 11.48 4.24 -0.28
CA LEU A 102 12.38 3.10 -0.16
C LEU A 102 13.84 3.55 0.02
N GLN A 103 14.41 3.20 1.16
CA GLN A 103 15.86 3.30 1.35
C GLN A 103 16.58 2.26 0.50
N THR A 104 17.68 2.64 -0.16
CA THR A 104 18.44 1.76 -1.08
C THR A 104 18.90 0.46 -0.40
N ASN A 105 19.31 0.51 0.88
CA ASN A 105 19.74 -0.67 1.64
C ASN A 105 18.61 -1.69 1.90
N LYS A 106 17.34 -1.30 1.72
CA LYS A 106 16.16 -2.17 1.86
C LYS A 106 15.73 -2.80 0.53
N ALA A 107 16.29 -2.39 -0.61
CA ALA A 107 15.99 -2.92 -1.93
C ALA A 107 16.13 -4.45 -1.98
N LYS A 108 17.13 -5.02 -1.31
CA LYS A 108 17.35 -6.48 -1.22
C LYS A 108 16.18 -7.28 -0.63
N TYR A 109 15.35 -6.65 0.19
CA TYR A 109 14.13 -7.27 0.74
C TYR A 109 12.92 -6.95 -0.14
N ALA A 110 12.85 -5.71 -0.64
CA ALA A 110 11.71 -5.23 -1.42
C ALA A 110 11.48 -6.05 -2.69
N VAL A 111 12.53 -6.44 -3.40
CA VAL A 111 12.43 -7.23 -4.65
C VAL A 111 11.79 -8.61 -4.46
N HIS A 112 11.78 -9.16 -3.26
CA HIS A 112 11.16 -10.46 -2.97
C HIS A 112 9.74 -10.35 -2.41
N LEU A 113 9.32 -9.15 -2.01
CA LEU A 113 8.05 -8.93 -1.32
C LEU A 113 7.02 -8.24 -2.21
N PHE A 114 7.47 -7.37 -3.11
CA PHE A 114 6.58 -6.49 -3.86
C PHE A 114 6.58 -6.79 -5.34
N HIS A 115 5.40 -6.69 -5.95
CA HIS A 115 5.19 -6.80 -7.39
C HIS A 115 5.50 -5.48 -8.11
N CYS A 116 5.41 -4.36 -7.38
CA CYS A 116 5.71 -3.02 -7.90
C CYS A 116 6.22 -2.09 -6.80
N ILE A 117 7.21 -1.26 -7.13
CA ILE A 117 7.73 -0.18 -6.27
C ILE A 117 7.33 1.16 -6.89
N HIS A 118 6.52 1.96 -6.17
CA HIS A 118 6.00 3.25 -6.69
C HIS A 118 6.91 4.44 -6.40
N SER A 119 7.93 4.26 -5.55
CA SER A 119 8.71 5.35 -4.96
C SER A 119 10.14 5.44 -5.49
N VAL A 120 10.34 5.13 -6.78
CA VAL A 120 11.66 5.27 -7.40
C VAL A 120 11.87 6.73 -7.82
N ASP A 121 12.76 7.43 -7.13
CA ASP A 121 12.99 8.85 -7.28
C ASP A 121 14.45 9.23 -7.64
N ARG A 122 15.33 8.22 -7.77
CA ARG A 122 16.75 8.43 -8.06
C ARG A 122 17.39 7.21 -8.71
N TRP A 123 18.44 7.46 -9.46
CA TRP A 123 19.18 6.42 -10.19
C TRP A 123 19.76 5.33 -9.27
N GLU A 124 20.35 5.71 -8.15
CA GLU A 124 21.00 4.77 -7.22
C GLU A 124 20.03 3.72 -6.69
N LEU A 125 18.77 4.10 -6.47
CA LEU A 125 17.71 3.17 -6.09
C LEU A 125 17.32 2.26 -7.24
N ALA A 126 17.11 2.82 -8.44
CA ALA A 126 16.74 2.04 -9.63
C ALA A 126 17.83 1.00 -9.97
N ALA A 127 19.09 1.41 -9.98
CA ALA A 127 20.23 0.52 -10.25
C ALA A 127 20.35 -0.60 -9.21
N GLU A 128 20.13 -0.33 -7.92
CA GLU A 128 20.17 -1.38 -6.88
C GLU A 128 18.96 -2.33 -7.00
N LEU A 129 17.76 -1.82 -7.32
CA LEU A 129 16.59 -2.66 -7.58
C LEU A 129 16.82 -3.58 -8.79
N ASP A 130 17.33 -3.06 -9.91
CA ASP A 130 17.68 -3.85 -11.10
C ASP A 130 18.70 -4.94 -10.76
N ARG A 131 19.79 -4.58 -10.09
CA ARG A 131 20.81 -5.53 -9.66
C ARG A 131 20.22 -6.64 -8.78
N ARG A 132 19.33 -6.32 -7.84
CA ARG A 132 18.70 -7.30 -6.95
C ARG A 132 17.68 -8.16 -7.69
N ALA A 133 16.89 -7.58 -8.58
CA ALA A 133 15.92 -8.30 -9.39
C ALA A 133 16.63 -9.32 -10.31
N LYS A 134 17.74 -8.94 -10.96
CA LYS A 134 18.57 -9.85 -11.75
C LYS A 134 19.10 -11.02 -10.93
N LEU A 135 19.63 -10.77 -9.73
CA LEU A 135 20.12 -11.81 -8.83
C LEU A 135 19.01 -12.76 -8.37
N ALA A 136 17.78 -12.26 -8.23
CA ALA A 136 16.60 -13.04 -7.85
C ALA A 136 15.93 -13.74 -9.06
N ASN A 137 16.42 -13.53 -10.28
CA ASN A 137 15.78 -13.93 -11.54
C ASN A 137 14.29 -13.54 -11.58
N HIS A 138 14.02 -12.30 -11.22
CA HIS A 138 12.66 -11.76 -11.05
C HIS A 138 12.49 -10.45 -11.83
N HIS A 139 11.33 -10.28 -12.49
CA HIS A 139 10.93 -9.02 -13.08
C HIS A 139 10.20 -8.17 -12.05
N LEU A 140 10.72 -6.97 -11.77
CA LEU A 140 10.13 -6.02 -10.85
C LEU A 140 9.60 -4.81 -11.62
N ASN A 141 8.31 -4.52 -11.46
CA ASN A 141 7.73 -3.29 -11.97
C ASN A 141 8.10 -2.10 -11.07
N ILE A 142 8.40 -0.96 -11.67
CA ILE A 142 8.66 0.28 -10.93
C ILE A 142 7.85 1.43 -11.51
N LEU A 143 7.51 2.40 -10.66
CA LEU A 143 7.00 3.72 -11.06
C LEU A 143 7.98 4.79 -10.56
N ILE A 144 8.15 5.83 -11.37
CA ILE A 144 8.95 6.99 -10.98
C ILE A 144 8.08 7.92 -10.14
N GLU A 145 8.53 8.19 -8.92
CA GLU A 145 7.88 9.18 -8.05
C GLU A 145 8.37 10.58 -8.43
N VAL A 146 7.44 11.44 -8.80
CA VAL A 146 7.72 12.83 -9.19
C VAL A 146 7.19 13.80 -8.16
N ASN A 147 8.06 14.69 -7.63
CA ASN A 147 7.67 15.77 -6.74
C ASN A 147 7.11 16.95 -7.55
N VAL A 148 5.82 16.94 -7.79
CA VAL A 148 5.12 17.98 -8.56
C VAL A 148 4.93 19.27 -7.76
N SER A 149 4.79 19.16 -6.43
CA SER A 149 4.57 20.34 -5.56
C SER A 149 5.84 21.18 -5.33
N GLY A 150 7.03 20.60 -5.54
CA GLY A 150 8.31 21.25 -5.25
C GLY A 150 8.62 21.40 -3.74
N GLU A 151 7.81 20.79 -2.85
CA GLU A 151 8.04 20.84 -1.42
C GLU A 151 9.27 20.01 -1.06
N LYS A 152 10.26 20.63 -0.42
CA LYS A 152 11.53 19.97 -0.04
C LYS A 152 11.39 18.82 0.97
N THR A 153 10.27 18.76 1.67
CA THR A 153 9.97 17.71 2.66
C THR A 153 9.37 16.45 2.04
N LYS A 154 8.98 16.50 0.76
CA LYS A 154 8.41 15.36 0.04
C LYS A 154 9.47 14.66 -0.81
N SER A 155 9.33 13.32 -0.90
CA SER A 155 10.10 12.49 -1.82
C SER A 155 9.68 12.75 -3.27
N GLY A 156 10.43 12.22 -4.20
CA GLY A 156 10.18 12.31 -5.63
C GLY A 156 11.23 13.13 -6.36
N VAL A 157 11.55 12.70 -7.57
CA VAL A 157 12.44 13.47 -8.47
C VAL A 157 11.75 14.79 -8.87
N PRO A 158 12.47 15.91 -8.99
CA PRO A 158 11.89 17.14 -9.54
C PRO A 158 11.30 16.89 -10.94
N GLY A 159 10.17 17.54 -11.25
CA GLY A 159 9.49 17.33 -12.54
C GLY A 159 10.38 17.56 -13.76
N ALA A 160 11.28 18.55 -13.68
CA ALA A 160 12.25 18.84 -14.75
C ALA A 160 13.24 17.69 -15.01
N ASP A 161 13.56 16.89 -14.00
CA ASP A 161 14.56 15.83 -14.05
C ASP A 161 13.94 14.44 -14.32
N ALA A 162 12.61 14.32 -14.27
CA ALA A 162 11.91 13.04 -14.38
C ALA A 162 12.20 12.30 -15.69
N THR A 163 12.19 13.02 -16.83
CA THR A 163 12.49 12.44 -18.15
C THR A 163 13.93 11.93 -18.22
N ALA A 164 14.89 12.69 -17.69
CA ALA A 164 16.30 12.27 -17.68
C ALA A 164 16.51 11.01 -16.80
N LEU A 165 15.81 10.92 -15.66
CA LEU A 165 15.84 9.71 -14.83
C LEU A 165 15.29 8.50 -15.58
N VAL A 166 14.14 8.61 -16.24
CA VAL A 166 13.54 7.53 -17.04
C VAL A 166 14.45 7.05 -18.16
N GLN A 167 15.11 7.98 -18.88
CA GLN A 167 16.03 7.64 -19.98
C GLN A 167 17.31 6.95 -19.50
N ARG A 168 17.67 7.16 -18.24
CA ARG A 168 18.86 6.54 -17.66
C ARG A 168 18.60 5.12 -17.13
N ILE A 169 17.36 4.79 -16.73
CA ILE A 169 16.95 3.48 -16.24
C ILE A 169 16.80 2.48 -17.39
#